data_1113246489ee760e153a826c84d3e63b
#
_entry.id   1113246489ee760e153a826c84d3e63b
#
_cell.length_a   1.000
_cell.length_b   1.000
_cell.length_c   1.000
_cell.angle_alpha   90.00
_cell.angle_beta   90.00
_cell.angle_gamma   90.00
#
_symmetry.space_group_name_H-M   'P 1'
#
loop_
_entity.id
_entity.type
_entity.pdbx_description
1 polymer ?
#
loop_
_entity_poly.entity_id
_entity_poly.type
_entity_poly.pdbx_seq_one_letter_code
_entity_poly.pdbx_strand_id
1 'polypeptide(L)'
;MAMRTIYFTSVLKKDYRNEIEQLLFLNPNQEKALPAILQSIETYGHPKLIEKDGVLRITIGKTEDAQDLYAIEEHLVFPRLVGCAVYVRDRVDNLSIVHLAVIPDYQMSESREAVPLVARLVAQVLTVAKQIKGINTVTLAYMRGGKNKLRVINSG
;
A
#
# COMPACT_ATOMS: atom_id res chain seq x y z
N MET A 1 4.38 -28.39 1.75
CA MET A 1 3.70 -27.13 2.06
C MET A 1 3.57 -26.31 0.80
N ALA A 2 2.34 -25.94 0.46
CA ALA A 2 2.14 -25.09 -0.68
C ALA A 2 2.69 -23.69 -0.41
N MET A 3 3.57 -23.22 -1.28
CA MET A 3 4.02 -21.85 -1.21
C MET A 3 2.86 -20.93 -1.60
N ARG A 4 2.57 -19.96 -0.73
CA ARG A 4 1.53 -18.97 -1.01
C ARG A 4 2.05 -18.00 -2.06
N THR A 5 1.41 -18.00 -3.22
CA THR A 5 1.77 -17.08 -4.29
C THR A 5 1.00 -15.79 -4.13
N ILE A 6 1.73 -14.69 -4.11
CA ILE A 6 1.14 -13.35 -4.02
C ILE A 6 1.45 -12.62 -5.31
N TYR A 7 0.43 -12.01 -5.91
CA TYR A 7 0.64 -11.10 -7.03
C TYR A 7 0.15 -9.70 -6.67
N PHE A 8 0.70 -8.71 -7.36
CA PHE A 8 0.40 -7.30 -7.12
C PHE A 8 -0.37 -6.74 -8.30
N THR A 9 -1.39 -5.93 -8.01
CA THR A 9 -2.24 -5.35 -9.05
C THR A 9 -2.68 -3.95 -8.63
N SER A 10 -2.87 -3.08 -9.61
CA SER A 10 -3.45 -1.76 -9.40
C SER A 10 -4.97 -1.75 -9.62
N VAL A 11 -5.55 -2.88 -9.97
CA VAL A 11 -6.99 -3.01 -10.24
C VAL A 11 -7.60 -3.94 -9.21
N LEU A 12 -8.58 -3.44 -8.45
CA LEU A 12 -9.27 -4.22 -7.43
C LEU A 12 -10.74 -4.36 -7.83
N LYS A 13 -11.19 -5.60 -8.02
CA LYS A 13 -12.58 -5.87 -8.38
C LYS A 13 -13.50 -5.57 -7.19
N LYS A 14 -14.74 -5.17 -7.51
CA LYS A 14 -15.75 -4.84 -6.49
C LYS A 14 -16.02 -5.99 -5.50
N ASP A 15 -15.73 -7.23 -5.90
CA ASP A 15 -15.93 -8.42 -5.07
C ASP A 15 -15.10 -8.36 -3.78
N TYR A 16 -14.04 -7.57 -3.76
CA TYR A 16 -13.17 -7.41 -2.60
C TYR A 16 -13.59 -6.27 -1.66
N ARG A 17 -14.80 -5.70 -1.84
CA ARG A 17 -15.22 -4.53 -1.05
C ARG A 17 -15.13 -4.76 0.46
N ASN A 18 -15.65 -5.88 0.95
CA ASN A 18 -15.60 -6.15 2.39
C ASN A 18 -14.17 -6.31 2.91
N GLU A 19 -13.34 -7.00 2.12
CA GLU A 19 -11.94 -7.23 2.50
C GLU A 19 -11.15 -5.93 2.54
N ILE A 20 -11.32 -5.05 1.56
CA ILE A 20 -10.59 -3.78 1.54
C ILE A 20 -11.08 -2.83 2.64
N GLU A 21 -12.36 -2.82 2.95
CA GLU A 21 -12.88 -2.02 4.05
C GLU A 21 -12.29 -2.46 5.38
N GLN A 22 -12.21 -3.76 5.63
CA GLN A 22 -11.59 -4.27 6.84
C GLN A 22 -10.11 -3.94 6.90
N LEU A 23 -9.41 -4.06 5.79
CA LEU A 23 -7.98 -3.79 5.73
C LEU A 23 -7.67 -2.31 5.99
N LEU A 24 -8.47 -1.41 5.42
CA LEU A 24 -8.25 0.04 5.53
C LEU A 24 -8.72 0.61 6.87
N PHE A 25 -9.87 0.14 7.37
CA PHE A 25 -10.55 0.85 8.45
C PHE A 25 -10.65 0.04 9.75
N LEU A 26 -10.56 -1.27 9.69
CA LEU A 26 -10.79 -2.15 10.84
C LEU A 26 -9.61 -3.07 11.15
N ASN A 27 -8.44 -2.78 10.59
CA ASN A 27 -7.28 -3.63 10.77
C ASN A 27 -6.64 -3.37 12.14
N PRO A 28 -6.53 -4.39 13.02
CA PRO A 28 -5.92 -4.22 14.34
C PRO A 28 -4.48 -3.73 14.30
N ASN A 29 -3.75 -4.03 13.22
CA ASN A 29 -2.37 -3.58 13.07
C ASN A 29 -2.24 -2.07 12.96
N GLN A 30 -3.31 -1.37 12.60
CA GLN A 30 -3.29 0.08 12.47
C GLN A 30 -3.20 0.79 13.81
N GLU A 31 -3.61 0.16 14.90
CA GLU A 31 -3.53 0.78 16.23
C GLU A 31 -2.10 1.17 16.60
N LYS A 32 -1.14 0.34 16.24
CA LYS A 32 0.27 0.60 16.54
C LYS A 32 0.82 1.80 15.77
N ALA A 33 0.26 2.08 14.62
CA ALA A 33 0.68 3.18 13.75
C ALA A 33 -0.28 4.36 13.81
N LEU A 34 -1.23 4.37 14.74
CA LEU A 34 -2.30 5.37 14.78
C LEU A 34 -1.80 6.82 14.73
N PRO A 35 -0.79 7.23 15.51
CA PRO A 35 -0.32 8.62 15.42
C PRO A 35 0.17 8.99 14.03
N ALA A 36 0.90 8.10 13.35
CA ALA A 36 1.39 8.34 12.00
C ALA A 36 0.25 8.37 10.98
N ILE A 37 -0.76 7.51 11.17
CA ILE A 37 -1.94 7.48 10.32
C ILE A 37 -2.72 8.79 10.45
N LEU A 38 -2.94 9.27 11.68
CA LEU A 38 -3.63 10.54 11.91
C LEU A 38 -2.88 11.71 11.30
N GLN A 39 -1.56 11.71 11.39
CA GLN A 39 -0.75 12.76 10.76
C GLN A 39 -0.86 12.71 9.25
N SER A 40 -0.86 11.52 8.66
CA SER A 40 -1.03 11.35 7.22
C SER A 40 -2.41 11.85 6.77
N ILE A 41 -3.46 11.57 7.53
CA ILE A 41 -4.81 12.05 7.24
C ILE A 41 -4.85 13.58 7.29
N GLU A 42 -4.22 14.18 8.27
CA GLU A 42 -4.16 15.64 8.40
C GLU A 42 -3.46 16.28 7.19
N THR A 43 -2.39 15.66 6.72
CA THR A 43 -1.59 16.19 5.62
C THR A 43 -2.26 15.95 4.27
N TYR A 44 -2.75 14.74 4.01
CA TYR A 44 -3.21 14.30 2.68
C TYR A 44 -4.73 14.14 2.58
N GLY A 45 -5.43 14.01 3.70
CA GLY A 45 -6.86 13.78 3.75
C GLY A 45 -7.21 12.31 4.03
N HIS A 46 -8.49 12.07 4.27
CA HIS A 46 -9.00 10.74 4.56
C HIS A 46 -9.00 9.85 3.31
N PRO A 47 -8.61 8.58 3.46
CA PRO A 47 -8.85 7.61 2.38
C PRO A 47 -10.34 7.35 2.26
N LYS A 48 -10.82 7.27 1.03
CA LYS A 48 -12.20 6.92 0.69
C LYS A 48 -12.19 5.84 -0.37
N LEU A 49 -13.13 4.93 -0.25
CA LEU A 49 -13.31 3.86 -1.22
C LEU A 49 -14.41 4.28 -2.20
N ILE A 50 -14.10 4.26 -3.49
CA ILE A 50 -15.08 4.53 -4.54
C ILE A 50 -15.15 3.33 -5.48
N GLU A 51 -16.31 3.17 -6.11
CA GLU A 51 -16.53 2.13 -7.12
C GLU A 51 -16.90 2.79 -8.43
N LYS A 52 -16.25 2.35 -9.50
CA LYS A 52 -16.55 2.79 -10.86
C LYS A 52 -16.36 1.63 -11.82
N ASP A 53 -17.41 1.30 -12.57
CA ASP A 53 -17.37 0.24 -13.58
C ASP A 53 -16.93 -1.12 -13.02
N GLY A 54 -17.36 -1.44 -11.80
CA GLY A 54 -17.03 -2.71 -11.15
C GLY A 54 -15.64 -2.77 -10.54
N VAL A 55 -14.92 -1.66 -10.53
CA VAL A 55 -13.56 -1.56 -9.98
C VAL A 55 -13.56 -0.61 -8.78
N LEU A 56 -12.89 -1.05 -7.72
CA LEU A 56 -12.72 -0.24 -6.51
C LEU A 56 -11.43 0.58 -6.60
N ARG A 57 -11.51 1.82 -6.14
CA ARG A 57 -10.35 2.71 -6.05
C ARG A 57 -10.34 3.36 -4.68
N ILE A 58 -9.15 3.60 -4.18
CA ILE A 58 -8.97 4.38 -2.96
C ILE A 58 -8.58 5.80 -3.38
N THR A 59 -9.35 6.78 -2.92
CA THR A 59 -9.03 8.19 -3.15
C THR A 59 -8.62 8.83 -1.83
N ILE A 60 -7.77 9.83 -1.92
CA ILE A 60 -7.34 10.60 -0.75
C ILE A 60 -7.91 12.01 -0.89
N GLY A 61 -8.61 12.49 0.15
CA GLY A 61 -9.47 13.66 0.07
C GLY A 61 -8.83 14.95 -0.45
N LYS A 62 -7.52 15.14 -0.24
CA LYS A 62 -6.82 16.35 -0.66
C LYS A 62 -5.99 16.17 -1.92
N THR A 63 -5.97 14.98 -2.50
CA THR A 63 -5.17 14.71 -3.70
C THR A 63 -5.99 13.92 -4.69
N GLU A 64 -6.03 14.38 -5.95
CA GLU A 64 -6.78 13.71 -7.01
C GLU A 64 -5.99 12.59 -7.67
N ASP A 65 -4.68 12.57 -7.49
CA ASP A 65 -3.77 11.68 -8.21
C ASP A 65 -3.27 10.51 -7.37
N ALA A 66 -4.05 10.10 -6.35
CA ALA A 66 -3.67 8.95 -5.55
C ALA A 66 -3.69 7.68 -6.40
N GLN A 67 -2.64 6.87 -6.24
CA GLN A 67 -2.51 5.58 -6.88
C GLN A 67 -2.61 4.49 -5.82
N ASP A 68 -3.20 3.39 -6.19
CA ASP A 68 -3.41 2.27 -5.29
C ASP A 68 -2.78 1.00 -5.83
N LEU A 69 -2.26 0.18 -4.92
CA LEU A 69 -1.62 -1.09 -5.22
C LEU A 69 -2.13 -2.13 -4.23
N TYR A 70 -2.46 -3.31 -4.73
CA TYR A 70 -3.05 -4.38 -3.95
C TYR A 70 -2.22 -5.65 -4.05
N ALA A 71 -2.11 -6.37 -2.93
CA ALA A 71 -1.48 -7.67 -2.89
C ALA A 71 -2.58 -8.73 -2.73
N ILE A 72 -2.64 -9.65 -3.67
CA ILE A 72 -3.64 -10.73 -3.71
C ILE A 72 -2.91 -12.06 -3.53
N GLU A 73 -3.33 -12.81 -2.52
CA GLU A 73 -2.84 -14.17 -2.32
C GLU A 73 -3.68 -15.13 -3.15
N GLU A 74 -3.04 -15.86 -4.05
CA GLU A 74 -3.71 -16.89 -4.82
C GLU A 74 -4.07 -18.07 -3.91
N HIS A 75 -5.30 -18.52 -4.03
CA HIS A 75 -5.77 -19.68 -3.28
C HIS A 75 -6.56 -20.58 -4.22
N LEU A 76 -6.54 -21.89 -3.95
CA LEU A 76 -7.19 -22.88 -4.79
C LEU A 76 -8.69 -22.64 -4.95
N VAL A 77 -9.35 -22.08 -3.93
CA VAL A 77 -10.80 -21.86 -3.93
C VAL A 77 -11.13 -20.39 -4.14
N PHE A 78 -10.58 -19.51 -3.32
CA PHE A 78 -10.84 -18.07 -3.41
C PHE A 78 -9.55 -17.31 -3.23
N PRO A 79 -9.18 -16.43 -4.17
CA PRO A 79 -8.10 -15.49 -3.93
C PRO A 79 -8.49 -14.54 -2.80
N ARG A 80 -7.50 -14.06 -2.06
CA ARG A 80 -7.73 -13.26 -0.87
C ARG A 80 -6.88 -12.01 -0.92
N LEU A 81 -7.49 -10.86 -0.60
CA LEU A 81 -6.75 -9.60 -0.48
C LEU A 81 -5.96 -9.62 0.83
N VAL A 82 -4.64 -9.45 0.74
CA VAL A 82 -3.77 -9.54 1.92
C VAL A 82 -3.04 -8.24 2.23
N GLY A 83 -3.01 -7.29 1.31
CA GLY A 83 -2.36 -6.02 1.57
C GLY A 83 -2.71 -4.96 0.56
N CYS A 84 -2.44 -3.71 0.93
CA CYS A 84 -2.59 -2.58 0.00
C CYS A 84 -1.60 -1.48 0.34
N ALA A 85 -1.30 -0.67 -0.66
CA ALA A 85 -0.53 0.55 -0.51
C ALA A 85 -1.21 1.64 -1.33
N VAL A 86 -1.26 2.86 -0.77
CA VAL A 86 -1.74 4.04 -1.49
C VAL A 86 -0.61 5.04 -1.49
N TYR A 87 -0.30 5.60 -2.64
CA TYR A 87 0.79 6.55 -2.78
C TYR A 87 0.39 7.70 -3.68
N VAL A 88 1.02 8.84 -3.45
CA VAL A 88 0.76 10.08 -4.19
C VAL A 88 2.08 10.69 -4.62
N ARG A 89 2.07 11.39 -5.75
CA ARG A 89 3.21 12.21 -6.15
C ARG A 89 3.01 13.58 -5.49
N ASP A 90 3.60 13.75 -4.32
CA ASP A 90 3.43 14.97 -3.54
C ASP A 90 4.40 16.07 -3.95
N ARG A 91 5.48 15.70 -4.63
CA ARG A 91 6.43 16.63 -5.23
C ARG A 91 6.90 16.08 -6.56
N VAL A 92 7.47 16.93 -7.40
CA VAL A 92 7.93 16.53 -8.73
C VAL A 92 8.86 15.34 -8.68
N ASP A 93 9.69 15.24 -7.65
CA ASP A 93 10.73 14.22 -7.53
C ASP A 93 10.44 13.13 -6.47
N ASN A 94 9.24 13.14 -5.87
CA ASN A 94 8.95 12.23 -4.76
C ASN A 94 7.58 11.58 -4.86
N LEU A 95 7.51 10.28 -4.59
CA LEU A 95 6.27 9.58 -4.29
C LEU A 95 6.18 9.36 -2.78
N SER A 96 5.03 9.67 -2.20
CA SER A 96 4.79 9.44 -0.79
C SER A 96 3.79 8.31 -0.61
N ILE A 97 4.18 7.26 0.12
CA ILE A 97 3.26 6.19 0.50
C ILE A 97 2.49 6.69 1.71
N VAL A 98 1.21 7.01 1.49
CA VAL A 98 0.36 7.65 2.49
C VAL A 98 -0.51 6.67 3.25
N HIS A 99 -0.62 5.44 2.75
CA HIS A 99 -1.33 4.36 3.44
C HIS A 99 -0.70 3.04 3.07
N LEU A 100 -0.52 2.17 4.07
CA LEU A 100 0.12 0.87 3.88
C LEU A 100 -0.47 -0.07 4.93
N ALA A 101 -1.09 -1.14 4.49
CA ALA A 101 -1.73 -2.09 5.41
C ALA A 101 -1.60 -3.51 4.89
N VAL A 102 -1.41 -4.45 5.82
CA VAL A 102 -1.44 -5.89 5.55
C VAL A 102 -2.33 -6.56 6.58
N ILE A 103 -2.92 -7.71 6.21
CA ILE A 103 -3.74 -8.46 7.16
C ILE A 103 -2.86 -9.01 8.29
N PRO A 104 -3.46 -9.32 9.46
CA PRO A 104 -2.67 -9.79 10.62
C PRO A 104 -1.79 -11.00 10.35
N ASP A 105 -2.22 -11.92 9.48
CA ASP A 105 -1.44 -13.12 9.15
C ASP A 105 -0.07 -12.79 8.52
N TYR A 106 0.10 -11.59 8.00
CA TYR A 106 1.32 -11.16 7.32
C TYR A 106 2.12 -10.15 8.12
N GLN A 107 1.91 -10.10 9.43
CA GLN A 107 2.76 -9.28 10.30
C GLN A 107 4.19 -9.79 10.32
N MET A 108 5.13 -8.89 10.51
CA MET A 108 6.56 -9.22 10.51
C MET A 108 6.91 -10.31 11.52
N SER A 109 6.26 -10.31 12.69
CA SER A 109 6.56 -11.26 13.77
C SER A 109 6.08 -12.69 13.48
N GLU A 110 5.16 -12.85 12.54
CA GLU A 110 4.55 -14.15 12.24
C GLU A 110 4.94 -14.68 10.86
N SER A 111 5.50 -13.82 10.03
CA SER A 111 5.87 -14.19 8.68
C SER A 111 7.14 -15.04 8.69
N ARG A 112 7.05 -16.26 8.17
CA ARG A 112 8.20 -17.12 7.92
C ARG A 112 8.80 -16.91 6.53
N GLU A 113 8.25 -15.96 5.80
CA GLU A 113 8.78 -15.60 4.50
C GLU A 113 10.09 -14.84 4.67
N ALA A 114 11.01 -15.02 3.72
CA ALA A 114 12.29 -14.33 3.74
C ALA A 114 12.14 -12.81 3.69
N VAL A 115 11.07 -12.32 3.02
CA VAL A 115 10.80 -10.90 2.90
C VAL A 115 9.36 -10.64 3.34
N PRO A 116 9.15 -9.80 4.37
CA PRO A 116 7.79 -9.47 4.82
C PRO A 116 6.95 -8.83 3.71
N LEU A 117 5.64 -9.04 3.75
CA LEU A 117 4.74 -8.49 2.74
C LEU A 117 4.79 -6.97 2.68
N VAL A 118 4.91 -6.30 3.83
CA VAL A 118 5.06 -4.84 3.86
C VAL A 118 6.25 -4.40 3.01
N ALA A 119 7.40 -5.05 3.18
CA ALA A 119 8.59 -4.74 2.40
C ALA A 119 8.40 -5.02 0.91
N ARG A 120 7.65 -6.06 0.57
CA ARG A 120 7.34 -6.39 -0.83
C ARG A 120 6.44 -5.34 -1.46
N LEU A 121 5.45 -4.83 -0.71
CA LEU A 121 4.60 -3.73 -1.19
C LEU A 121 5.42 -2.47 -1.45
N VAL A 122 6.30 -2.10 -0.51
CA VAL A 122 7.20 -0.96 -0.68
C VAL A 122 8.08 -1.16 -1.91
N ALA A 123 8.62 -2.37 -2.10
CA ALA A 123 9.46 -2.68 -3.26
C ALA A 123 8.69 -2.53 -4.57
N GLN A 124 7.40 -2.87 -4.60
CA GLN A 124 6.57 -2.66 -5.79
C GLN A 124 6.39 -1.17 -6.08
N VAL A 125 6.19 -0.33 -5.07
CA VAL A 125 6.10 1.12 -5.27
C VAL A 125 7.43 1.66 -5.78
N LEU A 126 8.56 1.16 -5.27
CA LEU A 126 9.88 1.55 -5.79
C LEU A 126 10.04 1.16 -7.25
N THR A 127 9.53 0.01 -7.65
CA THR A 127 9.56 -0.43 -9.05
C THR A 127 8.75 0.51 -9.94
N VAL A 128 7.57 0.91 -9.49
CA VAL A 128 6.75 1.90 -10.19
C VAL A 128 7.49 3.23 -10.29
N ALA A 129 8.11 3.67 -9.20
CA ALA A 129 8.84 4.94 -9.15
C ALA A 129 9.98 4.99 -10.18
N LYS A 130 10.67 3.86 -10.37
CA LYS A 130 11.75 3.77 -11.36
C LYS A 130 11.28 4.02 -12.79
N GLN A 131 10.00 3.76 -13.06
CA GLN A 131 9.41 3.92 -14.39
C GLN A 131 8.88 5.33 -14.61
N ILE A 132 8.82 6.16 -13.58
CA ILE A 132 8.32 7.52 -13.67
C ILE A 132 9.51 8.46 -13.79
N LYS A 133 9.54 9.23 -14.88
CA LYS A 133 10.61 10.19 -15.11
C LYS A 133 10.59 11.27 -14.04
N GLY A 134 11.75 11.53 -13.45
CA GLY A 134 11.93 12.59 -12.48
C GLY A 134 11.75 12.20 -11.02
N ILE A 135 11.26 11.00 -10.73
CA ILE A 135 11.12 10.53 -9.35
C ILE A 135 12.47 10.03 -8.84
N ASN A 136 12.96 10.62 -7.77
CA ASN A 136 14.24 10.27 -7.15
C ASN A 136 14.09 9.59 -5.81
N THR A 137 12.95 9.78 -5.13
CA THR A 137 12.75 9.28 -3.78
C THR A 137 11.32 8.79 -3.57
N VAL A 138 11.18 7.86 -2.63
CA VAL A 138 9.88 7.42 -2.12
C VAL A 138 9.90 7.62 -0.61
N THR A 139 8.89 8.30 -0.07
CA THR A 139 8.76 8.55 1.36
C THR A 139 7.67 7.66 1.94
N LEU A 140 7.91 7.15 3.14
CA LEU A 140 6.95 6.34 3.88
C LEU A 140 6.37 7.18 5.00
N ALA A 141 5.10 7.58 4.87
CA ALA A 141 4.45 8.45 5.84
C ALA A 141 4.28 7.79 7.21
N TYR A 142 4.33 6.45 7.27
CA TYR A 142 4.10 5.69 8.50
C TYR A 142 5.37 5.33 9.26
N MET A 143 6.55 5.60 8.71
CA MET A 143 7.78 5.24 9.38
C MET A 143 8.21 6.33 10.35
N ARG A 144 8.50 5.92 11.58
CA ARG A 144 9.02 6.82 12.60
C ARG A 144 10.54 6.91 12.50
N GLY A 145 11.08 8.07 12.85
CA GLY A 145 12.50 8.32 12.84
C GLY A 145 13.00 8.68 11.44
N GLY A 146 14.19 9.21 11.33
CA GLY A 146 14.68 9.85 10.13
C GLY A 146 14.94 8.97 8.91
N LYS A 147 14.44 7.72 8.89
CA LYS A 147 14.70 6.79 7.79
C LYS A 147 13.43 6.43 7.02
N ASN A 148 12.56 7.40 6.84
CA ASN A 148 11.31 7.20 6.10
C ASN A 148 11.46 7.48 4.60
N LYS A 149 12.66 7.82 4.14
CA LYS A 149 12.90 8.21 2.75
C LYS A 149 13.79 7.19 2.05
N LEU A 150 13.34 6.68 0.94
CA LEU A 150 14.06 5.71 0.13
C LEU A 150 14.49 6.35 -1.18
N ARG A 151 15.75 6.13 -1.54
CA ARG A 151 16.26 6.63 -2.82
C ARG A 151 15.90 5.67 -3.94
N VAL A 152 15.38 6.22 -5.03
CA VAL A 152 15.12 5.46 -6.24
C VAL A 152 16.42 5.39 -7.04
N ILE A 153 16.91 4.18 -7.26
CA ILE A 153 18.11 3.95 -8.06
C ILE A 153 17.65 3.64 -9.47
N ASN A 154 17.89 4.58 -10.37
CA ASN A 154 17.67 4.36 -11.79
C ASN A 154 18.93 3.72 -12.38
N SER A 155 18.77 2.47 -12.80
CA SER A 155 19.86 1.80 -13.50
C SER A 155 19.85 2.24 -14.97
N GLY A 156 20.75 3.04 -15.32
CA GLY A 156 20.96 3.43 -16.70
C GLY A 156 20.85 4.83 -17.04
#